data_26d58330cd34df124a0154e94e13cfdb
#
_entry.id   26d58330cd34df124a0154e94e13cfdb
#
_cell.length_a   1.000
_cell.length_b   1.000
_cell.length_c   1.000
_cell.angle_alpha   90.00
_cell.angle_beta   90.00
_cell.angle_gamma   90.00
#
_symmetry.space_group_name_H-M   'P 1'
#
loop_
_entity.id
_entity.type
_entity.pdbx_description
1 polymer ?
#
loop_
_entity_poly.entity_id
_entity_poly.type
_entity_poly.pdbx_seq_one_letter_code
_entity_poly.pdbx_strand_id
1 'polypeptide(L)'
;MKCGDVLSDAFKLQPIVKSSKLYSKIKSESYARVIFLTNNRNTLPLYEWISNNTECLLYSDKITTDILNNYKPKLIVSYNYKHIITQDVIDYMKGQCINLHISMLPWNRGADPNFWSFVDDTPKGVTIHRIARGLDTGDIIFQKELFFDESQETFLSTYQILQKEISELFKLNFQKLLNGNYDAKQQCCVGTYHRRQDMLNIIKDVAFGWDMNIKHFKENLQVRKNEFSAEK
;
A
#
# COMPACT_ATOMS: atom_id res chain seq x y z
N MET A 1 -22.15 -9.01 16.04
CA MET A 1 -20.98 -9.52 15.30
C MET A 1 -20.03 -8.35 15.18
N LYS A 2 -18.79 -8.50 15.63
CA LYS A 2 -17.80 -7.40 15.64
C LYS A 2 -17.38 -7.04 14.22
N CYS A 3 -17.68 -5.83 13.78
CA CYS A 3 -17.47 -5.31 12.41
C CYS A 3 -16.00 -5.21 11.97
N GLY A 4 -15.05 -5.67 12.78
CA GLY A 4 -13.61 -5.54 12.56
C GLY A 4 -12.92 -6.68 11.82
N ASP A 5 -13.57 -7.82 11.65
CA ASP A 5 -12.88 -9.06 11.25
C ASP A 5 -13.14 -9.52 9.80
N VAL A 6 -14.14 -8.94 9.12
CA VAL A 6 -14.63 -9.52 7.84
C VAL A 6 -13.66 -9.33 6.66
N LEU A 7 -12.84 -8.25 6.64
CA LEU A 7 -11.82 -8.09 5.59
C LEU A 7 -10.41 -8.48 6.05
N SER A 8 -10.11 -8.38 7.35
CA SER A 8 -8.79 -8.73 7.87
C SER A 8 -8.51 -10.22 7.79
N ASP A 9 -9.52 -11.08 7.98
CA ASP A 9 -9.34 -12.54 8.02
C ASP A 9 -9.50 -13.21 6.65
N ALA A 10 -10.34 -12.67 5.77
CA ALA A 10 -10.49 -13.19 4.40
C ALA A 10 -9.23 -12.96 3.54
N PHE A 11 -8.36 -12.01 3.91
CA PHE A 11 -7.18 -11.61 3.14
C PHE A 11 -5.85 -11.81 3.87
N LYS A 12 -5.83 -12.36 5.09
CA LYS A 12 -4.59 -12.73 5.75
C LYS A 12 -3.96 -13.91 5.01
N LEU A 13 -2.78 -13.70 4.45
CA LEU A 13 -1.92 -14.79 4.01
C LEU A 13 -1.64 -15.67 5.23
N GLN A 14 -1.96 -16.95 5.14
CA GLN A 14 -1.29 -17.93 6.00
C GLN A 14 0.22 -17.81 5.77
N PRO A 15 1.08 -17.99 6.80
CA PRO A 15 2.51 -17.84 6.63
C PRO A 15 2.94 -18.68 5.41
N ILE A 16 3.39 -17.98 4.38
CA ILE A 16 3.96 -18.63 3.21
C ILE A 16 5.17 -19.38 3.74
N VAL A 17 5.16 -20.68 3.55
CA VAL A 17 6.11 -21.65 4.05
C VAL A 17 7.49 -21.05 4.25
N LYS A 18 8.05 -21.13 5.47
CA LYS A 18 9.42 -20.77 5.81
C LYS A 18 10.34 -21.39 4.74
N SER A 19 10.79 -20.59 3.82
CA SER A 19 11.48 -21.09 2.63
C SER A 19 12.97 -21.26 2.82
N SER A 20 13.40 -22.09 3.77
CA SER A 20 14.76 -22.61 3.76
C SER A 20 15.06 -23.42 2.48
N LYS A 21 14.04 -23.86 1.74
CA LYS A 21 14.16 -24.58 0.47
C LYS A 21 14.17 -23.69 -0.78
N LEU A 22 13.85 -22.39 -0.69
CA LEU A 22 13.82 -21.51 -1.86
C LEU A 22 15.23 -21.04 -2.27
N TYR A 23 16.18 -20.99 -1.33
CA TYR A 23 17.56 -20.57 -1.61
C TYR A 23 18.35 -21.57 -2.48
N SER A 24 17.90 -22.82 -2.62
CA SER A 24 18.59 -23.85 -3.41
C SER A 24 18.33 -23.78 -4.94
N LYS A 25 17.46 -22.87 -5.40
CA LYS A 25 17.14 -22.67 -6.83
C LYS A 25 17.69 -21.37 -7.43
N ILE A 26 18.71 -20.76 -6.83
CA ILE A 26 19.35 -19.58 -7.39
C ILE A 26 20.05 -19.97 -8.69
N LYS A 27 19.37 -19.70 -9.79
CA LYS A 27 19.92 -19.88 -11.14
C LYS A 27 20.67 -18.61 -11.52
N SER A 28 21.99 -18.72 -11.63
CA SER A 28 22.95 -17.76 -12.20
C SER A 28 23.00 -16.32 -11.62
N GLU A 29 24.22 -15.80 -11.49
CA GLU A 29 24.52 -14.44 -10.99
C GLU A 29 24.03 -13.30 -11.91
N SER A 30 23.47 -13.60 -13.07
CA SER A 30 23.15 -12.60 -14.10
C SER A 30 21.72 -12.01 -14.02
N TYR A 31 20.83 -12.53 -13.18
CA TYR A 31 19.43 -12.06 -13.10
C TYR A 31 19.26 -11.05 -11.98
N ALA A 32 18.53 -9.96 -12.29
CA ALA A 32 18.08 -9.03 -11.28
C ALA A 32 17.10 -9.74 -10.32
N ARG A 33 17.26 -9.52 -9.01
CA ARG A 33 16.44 -10.13 -7.97
C ARG A 33 15.57 -9.10 -7.30
N VAL A 34 14.30 -9.44 -7.10
CA VAL A 34 13.32 -8.59 -6.42
C VAL A 34 12.86 -9.29 -5.15
N ILE A 35 12.70 -8.56 -4.06
CA ILE A 35 11.93 -9.01 -2.89
C ILE A 35 10.59 -8.30 -2.93
N PHE A 36 9.50 -9.06 -2.94
CA PHE A 36 8.14 -8.54 -2.85
C PHE A 36 7.60 -8.78 -1.43
N LEU A 37 7.42 -7.68 -0.70
CA LEU A 37 6.96 -7.69 0.69
C LEU A 37 5.45 -7.46 0.73
N THR A 38 4.69 -8.43 1.26
CA THR A 38 3.24 -8.29 1.43
C THR A 38 2.68 -9.17 2.52
N ASN A 39 1.54 -8.75 3.08
CA ASN A 39 0.68 -9.56 3.95
C ASN A 39 -0.77 -9.63 3.43
N ASN A 40 -1.00 -9.24 2.16
CA ASN A 40 -2.34 -9.18 1.57
C ASN A 40 -2.41 -10.01 0.27
N ARG A 41 -3.38 -10.93 0.22
CA ARG A 41 -3.58 -11.82 -0.96
C ARG A 41 -3.94 -11.07 -2.24
N ASN A 42 -4.58 -9.90 -2.13
CA ASN A 42 -4.96 -9.10 -3.29
C ASN A 42 -3.75 -8.60 -4.09
N THR A 43 -2.56 -8.63 -3.50
CA THR A 43 -1.32 -8.21 -4.16
C THR A 43 -0.61 -9.34 -4.92
N LEU A 44 -1.05 -10.60 -4.73
CA LEU A 44 -0.40 -11.77 -5.36
C LEU A 44 -0.40 -11.74 -6.89
N PRO A 45 -1.44 -11.25 -7.58
CA PRO A 45 -1.37 -11.12 -9.05
C PRO A 45 -0.20 -10.23 -9.52
N LEU A 46 0.16 -9.20 -8.75
CA LEU A 46 1.34 -8.39 -9.06
C LEU A 46 2.64 -9.14 -8.79
N TYR A 47 2.72 -9.88 -7.67
CA TYR A 47 3.85 -10.76 -7.40
C TYR A 47 4.06 -11.80 -8.52
N GLU A 48 3.01 -12.48 -8.95
CA GLU A 48 3.05 -13.45 -10.04
C GLU A 48 3.56 -12.82 -11.34
N TRP A 49 3.08 -11.62 -11.65
CA TRP A 49 3.57 -10.88 -12.80
C TRP A 49 5.08 -10.57 -12.67
N ILE A 50 5.56 -10.11 -11.50
CA ILE A 50 6.99 -9.83 -11.27
C ILE A 50 7.80 -11.12 -11.43
N SER A 51 7.36 -12.23 -10.84
CA SER A 51 8.08 -13.51 -10.87
C SER A 51 8.16 -14.15 -12.27
N ASN A 52 7.24 -13.78 -13.16
CA ASN A 52 7.31 -14.16 -14.59
C ASN A 52 8.30 -13.30 -15.39
N ASN A 53 8.69 -12.13 -14.87
CA ASN A 53 9.59 -11.19 -15.55
C ASN A 53 11.00 -11.13 -14.95
N THR A 54 11.19 -11.59 -13.70
CA THR A 54 12.49 -11.63 -13.03
C THR A 54 12.48 -12.62 -11.86
N GLU A 55 13.63 -12.90 -11.26
CA GLU A 55 13.70 -13.66 -10.02
C GLU A 55 13.08 -12.85 -8.88
N CYS A 56 12.02 -13.38 -8.24
CA CYS A 56 11.29 -12.67 -7.20
C CYS A 56 11.02 -13.54 -5.98
N LEU A 57 11.44 -13.06 -4.81
CA LEU A 57 11.15 -13.66 -3.52
C LEU A 57 9.89 -13.02 -2.93
N LEU A 58 8.84 -13.81 -2.70
CA LEU A 58 7.69 -13.39 -1.91
C LEU A 58 8.01 -13.53 -0.43
N TYR A 59 7.84 -12.44 0.34
CA TYR A 59 8.21 -12.44 1.75
C TYR A 59 7.18 -11.68 2.60
N SER A 60 6.75 -12.28 3.71
CA SER A 60 5.68 -11.76 4.58
C SER A 60 6.09 -11.54 6.03
N ASP A 61 7.27 -12.06 6.43
CA ASP A 61 7.83 -11.86 7.76
C ASP A 61 8.66 -10.57 7.83
N LYS A 62 9.15 -10.21 9.01
CA LYS A 62 9.99 -9.02 9.19
C LYS A 62 11.29 -9.15 8.41
N ILE A 63 11.49 -8.27 7.42
CA ILE A 63 12.70 -8.22 6.60
C ILE A 63 13.90 -7.77 7.44
N THR A 64 15.06 -8.38 7.20
CA THR A 64 16.32 -8.08 7.89
C THR A 64 17.48 -8.00 6.90
N THR A 65 18.58 -7.39 7.29
CA THR A 65 19.81 -7.30 6.49
C THR A 65 20.42 -8.68 6.19
N ASP A 66 20.21 -9.68 7.05
CA ASP A 66 20.67 -11.05 6.78
C ASP A 66 20.01 -11.65 5.55
N ILE A 67 18.70 -11.39 5.37
CA ILE A 67 17.97 -11.82 4.18
C ILE A 67 18.53 -11.12 2.94
N LEU A 68 18.83 -9.82 3.05
CA LEU A 68 19.40 -9.05 1.95
C LEU A 68 20.81 -9.54 1.58
N ASN A 69 21.64 -9.84 2.56
CA ASN A 69 22.98 -10.38 2.35
C ASN A 69 22.97 -11.74 1.61
N ASN A 70 22.00 -12.58 1.97
CA ASN A 70 21.85 -13.90 1.35
C ASN A 70 21.20 -13.83 -0.04
N TYR A 71 20.16 -13.03 -0.21
CA TYR A 71 19.38 -12.97 -1.46
C TYR A 71 19.96 -11.96 -2.46
N LYS A 72 20.60 -10.88 -1.99
CA LYS A 72 21.18 -9.76 -2.76
C LYS A 72 20.19 -9.14 -3.74
N PRO A 73 19.05 -8.62 -3.26
CA PRO A 73 18.03 -8.02 -4.11
C PRO A 73 18.55 -6.74 -4.77
N LYS A 74 18.11 -6.50 -5.98
CA LYS A 74 18.30 -5.23 -6.68
C LYS A 74 17.18 -4.23 -6.35
N LEU A 75 16.00 -4.73 -6.00
CA LEU A 75 14.82 -3.93 -5.67
C LEU A 75 14.01 -4.61 -4.57
N ILE A 76 13.56 -3.86 -3.59
CA ILE A 76 12.50 -4.26 -2.66
C ILE A 76 11.23 -3.50 -3.03
N VAL A 77 10.13 -4.25 -3.19
CA VAL A 77 8.78 -3.72 -3.43
C VAL A 77 7.92 -4.07 -2.23
N SER A 78 7.49 -3.07 -1.48
CA SER A 78 6.52 -3.20 -0.39
C SER A 78 5.12 -2.89 -0.92
N TYR A 79 4.16 -3.76 -0.63
CA TYR A 79 2.78 -3.54 -0.98
C TYR A 79 1.83 -4.19 0.03
N ASN A 80 1.10 -3.38 0.80
CA ASN A 80 0.28 -3.85 1.92
C ASN A 80 1.07 -4.74 2.91
N TYR A 81 2.28 -4.32 3.23
CA TYR A 81 3.17 -5.01 4.16
C TYR A 81 3.01 -4.45 5.56
N LYS A 82 2.76 -5.33 6.55
CA LYS A 82 2.39 -4.94 7.92
C LYS A 82 3.57 -4.56 8.82
N HIS A 83 4.81 -4.93 8.44
CA HIS A 83 5.98 -4.69 9.28
C HIS A 83 6.69 -3.40 8.88
N ILE A 84 7.21 -2.70 9.87
CA ILE A 84 8.08 -1.54 9.63
C ILE A 84 9.40 -2.04 9.06
N ILE A 85 9.83 -1.44 7.96
CA ILE A 85 11.15 -1.66 7.37
C ILE A 85 12.13 -0.78 8.13
N THR A 86 13.15 -1.39 8.72
CA THR A 86 14.12 -0.72 9.59
C THR A 86 15.15 0.08 8.81
N GLN A 87 15.78 1.06 9.46
CA GLN A 87 16.71 1.98 8.78
C GLN A 87 17.90 1.26 8.16
N ASP A 88 18.41 0.21 8.80
CA ASP A 88 19.52 -0.61 8.29
C ASP A 88 19.18 -1.30 6.96
N VAL A 89 17.93 -1.76 6.79
CA VAL A 89 17.43 -2.32 5.53
C VAL A 89 17.31 -1.23 4.45
N ILE A 90 16.80 -0.04 4.81
CA ILE A 90 16.66 1.10 3.90
C ILE A 90 18.05 1.55 3.41
N ASP A 91 19.01 1.69 4.32
CA ASP A 91 20.38 2.10 4.02
C ASP A 91 21.11 1.07 3.15
N TYR A 92 20.92 -0.22 3.43
CA TYR A 92 21.45 -1.30 2.60
C TYR A 92 20.99 -1.18 1.14
N MET A 93 19.72 -0.87 0.93
CA MET A 93 19.10 -0.80 -0.40
C MET A 93 19.41 0.49 -1.18
N LYS A 94 20.00 1.51 -0.56
CA LYS A 94 20.47 2.75 -1.21
C LYS A 94 19.42 3.40 -2.11
N GLY A 95 18.17 3.46 -1.64
CA GLY A 95 17.04 4.03 -2.38
C GLY A 95 16.27 3.04 -3.26
N GLN A 96 16.73 1.79 -3.39
CA GLN A 96 16.04 0.73 -4.14
C GLN A 96 15.05 -0.06 -3.24
N CYS A 97 14.41 0.63 -2.31
CA CYS A 97 13.33 0.13 -1.47
C CYS A 97 12.12 1.04 -1.67
N ILE A 98 11.07 0.53 -2.30
CA ILE A 98 9.89 1.31 -2.71
C ILE A 98 8.62 0.74 -2.09
N ASN A 99 7.62 1.62 -1.92
CA ASN A 99 6.27 1.24 -1.49
C ASN A 99 5.24 1.61 -2.56
N LEU A 100 4.24 0.74 -2.71
CA LEU A 100 3.06 0.95 -3.54
C LEU A 100 1.92 1.40 -2.63
N HIS A 101 1.51 2.66 -2.76
CA HIS A 101 0.51 3.28 -1.88
C HIS A 101 -0.70 3.77 -2.67
N ILE A 102 -1.90 3.38 -2.23
CA ILE A 102 -3.16 3.69 -2.92
C ILE A 102 -3.75 5.03 -2.46
N SER A 103 -2.91 6.06 -2.45
CA SER A 103 -3.33 7.46 -2.29
C SER A 103 -2.48 8.39 -3.14
N MET A 104 -2.94 9.63 -3.28
CA MET A 104 -2.20 10.72 -3.90
C MET A 104 -1.35 11.41 -2.84
N LEU A 105 -0.15 10.86 -2.53
CA LEU A 105 0.75 11.44 -1.54
C LEU A 105 1.07 12.92 -1.89
N PRO A 106 1.15 13.80 -0.88
CA PRO A 106 1.30 13.56 0.55
C PRO A 106 0.01 13.34 1.33
N TRP A 107 -1.14 13.22 0.67
CA TRP A 107 -2.43 13.01 1.32
C TRP A 107 -2.62 11.54 1.72
N ASN A 108 -3.26 11.32 2.88
CA ASN A 108 -3.67 10.00 3.38
C ASN A 108 -2.51 9.02 3.56
N ARG A 109 -1.42 9.47 4.16
CA ARG A 109 -0.37 8.59 4.66
C ARG A 109 -0.94 7.66 5.73
N GLY A 110 -0.41 6.46 5.84
CA GLY A 110 -0.76 5.51 6.88
C GLY A 110 -1.89 4.55 6.50
N ALA A 111 -2.85 4.35 7.39
CA ALA A 111 -3.87 3.32 7.26
C ALA A 111 -5.10 3.78 6.46
N ASP A 112 -5.72 2.83 5.74
CA ASP A 112 -7.02 2.98 5.08
C ASP A 112 -7.13 4.20 4.15
N PRO A 113 -6.10 4.48 3.29
CA PRO A 113 -6.01 5.70 2.50
C PRO A 113 -7.19 5.91 1.54
N ASN A 114 -7.78 4.82 1.01
CA ASN A 114 -8.99 4.90 0.18
C ASN A 114 -10.18 5.51 0.95
N PHE A 115 -10.42 5.05 2.18
CA PHE A 115 -11.48 5.59 3.04
C PHE A 115 -11.28 7.08 3.30
N TRP A 116 -10.07 7.45 3.71
CA TRP A 116 -9.75 8.82 4.08
C TRP A 116 -9.78 9.78 2.92
N SER A 117 -9.45 9.35 1.71
CA SER A 117 -9.49 10.22 0.54
C SER A 117 -10.90 10.76 0.25
N PHE A 118 -11.94 10.00 0.61
CA PHE A 118 -13.34 10.44 0.49
C PHE A 118 -13.84 11.17 1.73
N VAL A 119 -13.43 10.78 2.92
CA VAL A 119 -13.87 11.41 4.18
C VAL A 119 -13.29 12.81 4.34
N ASP A 120 -12.04 13.02 3.93
CA ASP A 120 -11.33 14.29 4.01
C ASP A 120 -11.39 15.09 2.69
N ASP A 121 -12.08 14.59 1.68
CA ASP A 121 -12.17 15.21 0.34
C ASP A 121 -10.81 15.58 -0.28
N THR A 122 -9.80 14.75 -0.05
CA THR A 122 -8.46 14.94 -0.60
C THR A 122 -8.34 14.37 -2.02
N PRO A 123 -7.31 14.75 -2.81
CA PRO A 123 -7.03 14.13 -4.10
C PRO A 123 -6.94 12.61 -4.01
N LYS A 124 -7.54 11.90 -4.97
CA LYS A 124 -7.56 10.45 -5.07
C LYS A 124 -6.54 10.00 -6.11
N GLY A 125 -5.87 8.89 -5.86
CA GLY A 125 -4.88 8.39 -6.80
C GLY A 125 -3.99 7.32 -6.20
N VAL A 126 -2.88 7.08 -6.88
CA VAL A 126 -1.90 6.06 -6.49
C VAL A 126 -0.50 6.61 -6.59
N THR A 127 0.39 6.16 -5.71
CA THR A 127 1.76 6.64 -5.62
C THR A 127 2.75 5.48 -5.47
N ILE A 128 3.81 5.49 -6.26
CA ILE A 128 5.03 4.71 -6.03
C ILE A 128 6.04 5.67 -5.42
N HIS A 129 6.54 5.37 -4.23
CA HIS A 129 7.49 6.22 -3.51
C HIS A 129 8.62 5.41 -2.90
N ARG A 130 9.75 6.06 -2.61
CA ARG A 130 10.83 5.47 -1.81
C ARG A 130 10.37 5.23 -0.38
N ILE A 131 10.84 4.17 0.23
CA ILE A 131 10.68 3.99 1.67
C ILE A 131 11.75 4.81 2.37
N ALA A 132 11.33 5.61 3.35
CA ALA A 132 12.17 6.44 4.19
C ALA A 132 11.76 6.30 5.66
N ARG A 133 12.51 6.95 6.55
CA ARG A 133 12.13 7.03 7.97
C ARG A 133 10.82 7.82 8.10
N GLY A 134 9.81 7.16 8.61
CA GLY A 134 8.45 7.71 8.69
C GLY A 134 7.50 7.01 7.73
N LEU A 135 6.24 6.95 8.12
CA LEU A 135 5.23 6.21 7.36
C LEU A 135 4.81 7.03 6.12
N ASP A 136 5.03 6.44 4.94
CA ASP A 136 4.70 6.98 3.62
C ASP A 136 5.25 8.41 3.35
N THR A 137 6.42 8.74 3.94
CA THR A 137 7.04 10.07 3.84
C THR A 137 8.16 10.17 2.81
N GLY A 138 8.55 9.08 2.18
CA GLY A 138 9.65 9.05 1.22
C GLY A 138 9.33 9.76 -0.09
N ASP A 139 10.38 10.02 -0.88
CA ASP A 139 10.29 10.74 -2.14
C ASP A 139 9.37 10.02 -3.14
N ILE A 140 8.53 10.79 -3.81
CA ILE A 140 7.61 10.32 -4.84
C ILE A 140 8.39 10.01 -6.12
N ILE A 141 8.18 8.80 -6.65
CA ILE A 141 8.77 8.36 -7.91
C ILE A 141 7.77 8.50 -9.06
N PHE A 142 6.59 7.90 -8.90
CA PHE A 142 5.50 7.98 -9.87
C PHE A 142 4.17 8.16 -9.16
N GLN A 143 3.30 8.95 -9.76
CA GLN A 143 1.91 9.15 -9.30
C GLN A 143 0.95 9.13 -10.46
N LYS A 144 -0.29 8.73 -10.16
CA LYS A 144 -1.44 8.87 -11.06
C LYS A 144 -2.64 9.33 -10.27
N GLU A 145 -3.17 10.51 -10.60
CA GLU A 145 -4.41 11.01 -10.07
C GLU A 145 -5.61 10.30 -10.70
N LEU A 146 -6.66 10.09 -9.91
CA LEU A 146 -7.89 9.42 -10.32
C LEU A 146 -9.11 10.22 -9.85
N PHE A 147 -10.17 10.17 -10.64
CA PHE A 147 -11.43 10.85 -10.36
C PHE A 147 -12.54 9.82 -10.27
N PHE A 148 -13.41 10.00 -9.27
CA PHE A 148 -14.51 9.08 -8.98
C PHE A 148 -15.83 9.84 -8.86
N ASP A 149 -16.91 9.28 -9.38
CA ASP A 149 -18.27 9.73 -9.10
C ASP A 149 -18.76 9.07 -7.81
N GLU A 150 -18.71 9.80 -6.70
CA GLU A 150 -19.10 9.29 -5.38
C GLU A 150 -20.57 8.80 -5.32
N SER A 151 -21.42 9.24 -6.24
CA SER A 151 -22.81 8.80 -6.33
C SER A 151 -22.96 7.39 -6.93
N GLN A 152 -21.98 6.94 -7.69
CA GLN A 152 -21.98 5.64 -8.38
C GLN A 152 -21.06 4.62 -7.72
N GLU A 153 -20.07 5.09 -6.95
CA GLU A 153 -19.01 4.26 -6.41
C GLU A 153 -19.25 3.84 -4.96
N THR A 154 -18.66 2.69 -4.61
CA THR A 154 -18.54 2.20 -3.24
C THR A 154 -17.08 2.26 -2.78
N PHE A 155 -16.82 2.16 -1.47
CA PHE A 155 -15.45 2.02 -0.99
C PHE A 155 -14.75 0.77 -1.53
N LEU A 156 -15.50 -0.30 -1.81
CA LEU A 156 -14.94 -1.52 -2.39
C LEU A 156 -14.58 -1.34 -3.87
N SER A 157 -15.47 -0.73 -4.67
CA SER A 157 -15.21 -0.52 -6.11
C SER A 157 -14.02 0.42 -6.33
N THR A 158 -13.94 1.52 -5.59
CA THR A 158 -12.80 2.44 -5.66
C THR A 158 -11.50 1.78 -5.19
N TYR A 159 -11.54 0.97 -4.13
CA TYR A 159 -10.39 0.18 -3.69
C TYR A 159 -9.88 -0.76 -4.80
N GLN A 160 -10.79 -1.47 -5.49
CA GLN A 160 -10.42 -2.36 -6.59
C GLN A 160 -9.81 -1.60 -7.77
N ILE A 161 -10.35 -0.43 -8.11
CA ILE A 161 -9.81 0.44 -9.15
C ILE A 161 -8.40 0.91 -8.76
N LEU A 162 -8.20 1.41 -7.54
CA LEU A 162 -6.90 1.86 -7.05
C LEU A 162 -5.86 0.73 -7.05
N GLN A 163 -6.25 -0.49 -6.65
CA GLN A 163 -5.38 -1.67 -6.69
C GLN A 163 -4.94 -2.02 -8.12
N LYS A 164 -5.85 -1.93 -9.08
CA LYS A 164 -5.54 -2.12 -10.50
C LYS A 164 -4.58 -1.03 -10.98
N GLU A 165 -4.89 0.22 -10.72
CA GLU A 165 -4.13 1.37 -11.22
C GLU A 165 -2.70 1.42 -10.66
N ILE A 166 -2.49 1.13 -9.38
CA ILE A 166 -1.13 1.06 -8.82
C ILE A 166 -0.32 -0.08 -9.43
N SER A 167 -0.98 -1.22 -9.69
CA SER A 167 -0.33 -2.36 -10.33
C SER A 167 0.06 -2.04 -11.79
N GLU A 168 -0.81 -1.38 -12.54
CA GLU A 168 -0.50 -0.97 -13.92
C GLU A 168 0.59 0.11 -13.95
N LEU A 169 0.56 1.09 -13.04
CA LEU A 169 1.60 2.10 -12.90
C LEU A 169 2.97 1.46 -12.62
N PHE A 170 3.01 0.45 -11.74
CA PHE A 170 4.22 -0.31 -11.46
C PHE A 170 4.72 -1.07 -12.68
N LYS A 171 3.86 -1.83 -13.36
CA LYS A 171 4.22 -2.63 -14.55
C LYS A 171 4.78 -1.75 -15.66
N LEU A 172 4.13 -0.62 -15.94
CA LEU A 172 4.57 0.35 -16.95
C LEU A 172 5.99 0.87 -16.69
N ASN A 173 6.36 1.02 -15.43
CA ASN A 173 7.64 1.58 -15.01
C ASN A 173 8.63 0.55 -14.46
N PHE A 174 8.34 -0.73 -14.55
CA PHE A 174 9.11 -1.80 -13.90
C PHE A 174 10.60 -1.76 -14.21
N GLN A 175 10.98 -1.61 -15.48
CA GLN A 175 12.38 -1.57 -15.87
C GLN A 175 13.12 -0.32 -15.33
N LYS A 176 12.44 0.81 -15.25
CA LYS A 176 13.00 2.02 -14.64
C LYS A 176 13.22 1.83 -13.13
N LEU A 177 12.21 1.26 -12.44
CA LEU A 177 12.28 0.96 -11.01
C LEU A 177 13.39 -0.05 -10.70
N LEU A 178 13.45 -1.14 -11.46
CA LEU A 178 14.45 -2.20 -11.29
C LEU A 178 15.89 -1.69 -11.49
N ASN A 179 16.09 -0.74 -12.40
CA ASN A 179 17.40 -0.19 -12.71
C ASN A 179 17.74 1.10 -11.95
N GLY A 180 16.82 1.62 -11.13
CA GLY A 180 16.99 2.90 -10.44
C GLY A 180 17.04 4.11 -11.39
N ASN A 181 16.51 3.94 -12.60
CA ASN A 181 16.54 4.98 -13.64
C ASN A 181 15.25 5.80 -13.61
N TYR A 182 15.10 6.60 -12.55
CA TYR A 182 13.96 7.49 -12.33
C TYR A 182 14.35 8.67 -11.46
N ASP A 183 13.67 9.78 -11.65
CA ASP A 183 13.73 10.93 -10.75
C ASP A 183 12.75 10.72 -9.59
N ALA A 184 13.18 11.04 -8.38
CA ALA A 184 12.34 11.04 -7.20
C ALA A 184 12.25 12.45 -6.64
N LYS A 185 11.03 12.90 -6.30
CA LYS A 185 10.75 14.24 -5.81
C LYS A 185 10.31 14.20 -4.36
N GLN A 186 10.91 15.05 -3.53
CA GLN A 186 10.49 15.22 -2.15
C GLN A 186 9.00 15.61 -2.09
N GLN A 187 8.29 15.10 -1.10
CA GLN A 187 6.92 15.50 -0.84
C GLN A 187 6.88 16.96 -0.37
N CYS A 188 6.15 17.82 -1.10
CA CYS A 188 6.30 19.28 -1.01
C CYS A 188 5.43 19.94 0.07
N CYS A 189 4.48 19.25 0.71
CA CYS A 189 3.57 19.84 1.69
C CYS A 189 3.29 18.90 2.84
N VAL A 190 2.60 19.42 3.87
CA VAL A 190 2.35 18.68 5.12
C VAL A 190 1.54 17.40 4.88
N GLY A 191 0.55 17.43 3.99
CA GLY A 191 -0.33 16.31 3.73
C GLY A 191 -1.17 15.89 4.94
N THR A 192 -1.80 14.71 4.86
CA THR A 192 -2.58 14.12 5.96
C THR A 192 -2.01 12.76 6.37
N TYR A 193 -2.32 12.34 7.60
CA TYR A 193 -1.88 11.06 8.16
C TYR A 193 -2.97 10.48 9.03
N HIS A 194 -3.26 9.18 8.85
CA HIS A 194 -4.29 8.48 9.59
C HIS A 194 -3.80 7.14 10.13
N ARG A 195 -4.25 6.83 11.34
CA ARG A 195 -4.07 5.52 11.96
C ARG A 195 -5.34 4.69 11.74
N ARG A 196 -5.21 3.39 11.78
CA ARG A 196 -6.38 2.50 11.75
C ARG A 196 -7.42 2.81 12.83
N GLN A 197 -6.97 3.22 14.03
CA GLN A 197 -7.87 3.58 15.12
C GLN A 197 -8.74 4.79 14.79
N ASP A 198 -8.23 5.72 13.98
CA ASP A 198 -8.97 6.93 13.61
C ASP A 198 -10.21 6.56 12.75
N MET A 199 -10.06 5.64 11.79
CA MET A 199 -11.20 5.10 11.05
C MET A 199 -12.18 4.35 11.96
N LEU A 200 -11.69 3.49 12.86
CA LEU A 200 -12.54 2.75 13.79
C LEU A 200 -13.36 3.69 14.69
N ASN A 201 -12.81 4.84 15.07
CA ASN A 201 -13.51 5.84 15.86
C ASN A 201 -14.67 6.50 15.10
N ILE A 202 -14.57 6.63 13.77
CA ILE A 202 -15.66 7.16 12.95
C ILE A 202 -16.76 6.11 12.77
N ILE A 203 -16.37 4.90 12.31
CA ILE A 203 -17.35 3.87 11.92
C ILE A 203 -18.07 3.20 13.09
N LYS A 204 -17.66 3.45 14.34
CA LYS A 204 -18.39 2.94 15.51
C LYS A 204 -19.76 3.62 15.69
N ASP A 205 -19.89 4.88 15.23
CA ASP A 205 -21.05 5.74 15.44
C ASP A 205 -21.86 5.95 14.13
N VAL A 206 -21.36 5.44 13.01
CA VAL A 206 -22.01 5.53 11.69
C VAL A 206 -22.01 4.16 11.04
N ALA A 207 -23.13 3.73 10.48
CA ALA A 207 -23.18 2.47 9.73
C ALA A 207 -22.15 2.50 8.59
N PHE A 208 -21.33 1.44 8.51
CA PHE A 208 -20.28 1.32 7.51
C PHE A 208 -20.19 -0.11 6.98
N GLY A 209 -20.05 -0.23 5.68
CA GLY A 209 -19.68 -1.43 4.95
C GLY A 209 -18.84 -1.06 3.74
N TRP A 210 -17.92 -1.92 3.33
CA TRP A 210 -17.06 -1.63 2.17
C TRP A 210 -17.84 -1.54 0.86
N ASP A 211 -18.98 -2.18 0.77
CA ASP A 211 -19.93 -2.14 -0.35
C ASP A 211 -20.92 -0.96 -0.26
N MET A 212 -20.82 -0.14 0.80
CA MET A 212 -21.62 1.06 0.96
C MET A 212 -21.24 2.12 -0.08
N ASN A 213 -22.25 2.76 -0.67
CA ASN A 213 -22.08 3.91 -1.56
C ASN A 213 -21.44 5.08 -0.79
N ILE A 214 -20.42 5.70 -1.42
CA ILE A 214 -19.60 6.73 -0.78
C ILE A 214 -20.41 7.98 -0.44
N LYS A 215 -21.23 8.46 -1.38
CA LYS A 215 -22.08 9.63 -1.16
C LYS A 215 -23.04 9.39 0.02
N HIS A 216 -23.69 8.23 0.07
CA HIS A 216 -24.59 7.86 1.15
C HIS A 216 -23.89 7.79 2.50
N PHE A 217 -22.68 7.23 2.56
CA PHE A 217 -21.87 7.22 3.79
C PHE A 217 -21.54 8.66 4.27
N LYS A 218 -21.12 9.55 3.37
CA LYS A 218 -20.78 10.94 3.69
C LYS A 218 -22.01 11.70 4.21
N GLU A 219 -23.17 11.49 3.63
CA GLU A 219 -24.44 12.07 4.09
C GLU A 219 -24.76 11.62 5.53
N ASN A 220 -24.67 10.32 5.81
CA ASN A 220 -24.89 9.78 7.16
C ASN A 220 -23.86 10.32 8.18
N LEU A 221 -22.59 10.44 7.77
CA LEU A 221 -21.54 11.01 8.61
C LEU A 221 -21.83 12.49 8.94
N GLN A 222 -22.33 13.27 7.99
CA GLN A 222 -22.67 14.66 8.21
C GLN A 222 -23.87 14.84 9.15
N VAL A 223 -24.91 14.02 9.01
CA VAL A 223 -26.07 14.00 9.93
C VAL A 223 -25.58 13.77 11.35
N ARG A 224 -24.72 12.75 11.55
CA ARG A 224 -24.20 12.42 12.88
C ARG A 224 -23.36 13.55 13.49
N LYS A 225 -22.52 14.21 12.69
CA LYS A 225 -21.75 15.38 13.16
C LYS A 225 -22.66 16.52 13.63
N ASN A 226 -23.77 16.75 12.93
CA ASN A 226 -24.72 17.79 13.27
C ASN A 226 -25.49 17.49 14.59
N GLU A 227 -25.88 16.24 14.84
CA GLU A 227 -26.48 15.77 16.07
C GLU A 227 -25.58 16.04 17.29
N PHE A 228 -24.31 15.65 17.24
CA PHE A 228 -23.35 15.92 18.31
C PHE A 228 -23.07 17.39 18.55
N SER A 229 -23.24 18.24 17.54
CA SER A 229 -23.07 19.69 17.68
C SER A 229 -24.28 20.36 18.31
N ALA A 230 -25.48 19.77 18.19
CA ALA A 230 -26.70 20.25 18.77
C ALA A 230 -26.89 19.85 20.26
N GLU A 231 -26.18 18.83 20.73
CA GLU A 231 -26.21 18.32 22.11
C GLU A 231 -25.23 19.08 23.05
N LYS A 232 -24.42 20.01 22.53
CA LYS A 232 -23.48 20.86 23.27
C LYS A 232 -23.96 22.28 23.40
#